data_977fa203e66264c3e233d58a614e12af
#
_entry.id   977fa203e66264c3e233d58a614e12af
#
_cell.length_a   1.000
_cell.length_b   1.000
_cell.length_c   1.000
_cell.angle_alpha   90.00
_cell.angle_beta   90.00
_cell.angle_gamma   90.00
#
_symmetry.space_group_name_H-M   'P 1'
#
loop_
_entity.id
_entity.type
_entity.pdbx_description
1 polymer ?
#
loop_
_entity_poly.entity_id
_entity_poly.type
_entity_poly.pdbx_seq_one_letter_code
_entity_poly.pdbx_strand_id
1 'polypeptide(L)'
;KNPKLVTYHKPIFNEKGDKAIIEIRSLDNKDRWITILDLKLGDLKEIDHQHDAAWIGGPGISGWNQSQGALGWLENDKSIWYQSEETGYSHLYKKSISKLKKTALTTGSYEVRNAQLSIDGINFYLTLNKKHPGNRGFYHLNYKTKVLTPILENDGNYKVKISPDEKDIAFLYSTMNQPWELYTSKNKPNAKSLKLTNSKSEQFIAYNWRKPSLMQFKGNDNVNVPARVYKPSKEGSNGAGII
;
A
#
# COMPACT_ATOMS: atom_id res chain seq x y z
N LYS A 1 35.20 -5.21 -4.47
CA LYS A 1 34.04 -4.68 -3.70
C LYS A 1 33.91 -5.51 -2.44
N ASN A 2 33.82 -4.90 -1.27
CA ASN A 2 33.58 -5.64 -0.04
C ASN A 2 32.21 -6.30 -0.12
N PRO A 3 32.06 -7.59 0.24
CA PRO A 3 30.79 -8.27 0.25
C PRO A 3 29.87 -7.59 1.27
N LYS A 4 28.61 -7.33 0.88
CA LYS A 4 27.60 -6.81 1.80
C LYS A 4 27.01 -7.96 2.61
N LEU A 5 26.76 -7.72 3.89
CA LEU A 5 25.92 -8.61 4.70
C LEU A 5 24.47 -8.50 4.22
N VAL A 6 23.82 -9.63 4.02
CA VAL A 6 22.46 -9.69 3.48
C VAL A 6 21.57 -10.64 4.28
N THR A 7 20.27 -10.41 4.18
CA THR A 7 19.23 -11.34 4.62
C THR A 7 18.42 -11.82 3.41
N TYR A 8 17.96 -13.07 3.49
CA TYR A 8 17.12 -13.71 2.48
C TYR A 8 15.72 -13.87 3.03
N HIS A 9 14.73 -13.50 2.22
CA HIS A 9 13.33 -13.72 2.57
C HIS A 9 12.83 -15.08 2.07
N LYS A 10 11.63 -15.47 2.53
CA LYS A 10 11.02 -16.74 2.14
C LYS A 10 10.85 -16.83 0.62
N PRO A 11 11.21 -17.97 0.01
CA PRO A 11 10.97 -18.20 -1.40
C PRO A 11 9.48 -18.14 -1.74
N ILE A 12 9.15 -17.53 -2.89
CA ILE A 12 7.81 -17.55 -3.47
C ILE A 12 7.86 -18.41 -4.72
N PHE A 13 7.39 -19.64 -4.61
CA PHE A 13 7.41 -20.59 -5.73
C PHE A 13 6.43 -20.15 -6.84
N ASN A 14 6.80 -20.44 -8.07
CA ASN A 14 5.90 -20.36 -9.19
C ASN A 14 4.90 -21.55 -9.18
N GLU A 15 3.88 -21.49 -10.03
CA GLU A 15 2.84 -22.53 -10.09
C GLU A 15 3.39 -23.91 -10.42
N LYS A 16 4.41 -23.98 -11.27
CA LYS A 16 5.08 -25.25 -11.66
C LYS A 16 6.01 -25.81 -10.59
N GLY A 17 6.38 -25.04 -9.58
CA GLY A 17 7.32 -25.45 -8.55
C GLY A 17 8.76 -25.64 -9.03
N ASP A 18 9.13 -25.12 -10.21
CA ASP A 18 10.48 -25.23 -10.77
C ASP A 18 11.33 -23.98 -10.59
N LYS A 19 10.73 -22.87 -10.15
CA LYS A 19 11.37 -21.59 -9.86
C LYS A 19 10.83 -20.95 -8.59
N ALA A 20 11.65 -20.10 -7.97
CA ALA A 20 11.22 -19.30 -6.84
C ALA A 20 11.74 -17.87 -6.93
N ILE A 21 10.92 -16.89 -6.57
CA ILE A 21 11.38 -15.53 -6.33
C ILE A 21 12.05 -15.50 -4.94
N ILE A 22 13.26 -14.95 -4.90
CA ILE A 22 13.99 -14.68 -3.66
C ILE A 22 14.21 -13.17 -3.55
N GLU A 23 13.66 -12.56 -2.53
CA GLU A 23 14.00 -11.20 -2.14
C GLU A 23 15.22 -11.23 -1.24
N ILE A 24 16.22 -10.43 -1.55
CA ILE A 24 17.46 -10.29 -0.78
C ILE A 24 17.59 -8.82 -0.38
N ARG A 25 17.99 -8.57 0.85
CA ARG A 25 18.22 -7.21 1.36
C ARG A 25 19.56 -7.10 2.05
N SER A 26 20.22 -5.95 1.86
CA SER A 26 21.41 -5.63 2.63
C SER A 26 21.02 -5.25 4.06
N LEU A 27 21.86 -5.63 5.04
CA LEU A 27 21.62 -5.30 6.46
C LEU A 27 21.71 -3.79 6.75
N ASP A 28 22.38 -3.02 5.88
CA ASP A 28 22.41 -1.57 5.93
C ASP A 28 21.16 -0.90 5.33
N ASN A 29 20.17 -1.69 4.88
CA ASN A 29 18.93 -1.27 4.23
C ASN A 29 19.08 -0.44 2.96
N LYS A 30 20.25 -0.41 2.34
CA LYS A 30 20.52 0.41 1.15
C LYS A 30 20.30 -0.31 -0.16
N ASP A 31 20.26 -1.63 -0.15
CA ASP A 31 20.06 -2.45 -1.35
C ASP A 31 18.97 -3.49 -1.16
N ARG A 32 18.19 -3.67 -2.21
CA ARG A 32 17.17 -4.71 -2.33
C ARG A 32 17.30 -5.35 -3.70
N TRP A 33 17.50 -6.67 -3.73
CA TRP A 33 17.52 -7.46 -4.95
C TRP A 33 16.29 -8.35 -5.02
N ILE A 34 15.69 -8.41 -6.17
CA ILE A 34 14.65 -9.39 -6.50
C ILE A 34 15.27 -10.35 -7.51
N THR A 35 15.38 -11.60 -7.12
CA THR A 35 16.05 -12.64 -7.90
C THR A 35 15.11 -13.79 -8.18
N ILE A 36 15.43 -14.60 -9.19
CA ILE A 36 14.75 -15.87 -9.47
C ILE A 36 15.77 -16.99 -9.34
N LEU A 37 15.45 -17.93 -8.47
CA LEU A 37 16.16 -19.18 -8.32
C LEU A 37 15.55 -20.21 -9.27
N ASP A 38 16.38 -20.81 -10.14
CA ASP A 38 16.04 -22.02 -10.89
C ASP A 38 16.36 -23.25 -10.02
N LEU A 39 15.34 -24.00 -9.66
CA LEU A 39 15.49 -25.11 -8.70
C LEU A 39 16.20 -26.33 -9.29
N LYS A 40 16.25 -26.47 -10.61
CA LYS A 40 16.96 -27.57 -11.26
C LYS A 40 18.45 -27.29 -11.40
N LEU A 41 18.78 -26.06 -11.75
CA LEU A 41 20.15 -25.63 -12.01
C LEU A 41 20.85 -25.11 -10.76
N GLY A 42 20.10 -24.66 -9.76
CA GLY A 42 20.63 -23.97 -8.59
C GLY A 42 21.07 -22.52 -8.90
N ASP A 43 20.76 -22.02 -10.10
CA ASP A 43 21.18 -20.70 -10.54
C ASP A 43 20.26 -19.61 -10.00
N LEU A 44 20.88 -18.54 -9.51
CA LEU A 44 20.19 -17.34 -9.01
C LEU A 44 20.36 -16.19 -10.00
N LYS A 45 19.28 -15.83 -10.69
CA LYS A 45 19.27 -14.74 -11.68
C LYS A 45 18.71 -13.46 -11.04
N GLU A 46 19.48 -12.36 -11.07
CA GLU A 46 18.99 -11.05 -10.72
C GLU A 46 17.95 -10.55 -11.72
N ILE A 47 16.80 -10.12 -11.22
CA ILE A 47 15.72 -9.55 -12.02
C ILE A 47 15.66 -8.04 -11.80
N ASP A 48 15.75 -7.58 -10.56
CA ASP A 48 15.72 -6.15 -10.22
C ASP A 48 16.67 -5.85 -9.07
N HIS A 49 17.36 -4.71 -9.16
CA HIS A 49 18.18 -4.17 -8.08
C HIS A 49 17.75 -2.74 -7.79
N GLN A 50 17.43 -2.47 -6.55
CA GLN A 50 17.07 -1.17 -6.03
C GLN A 50 18.16 -0.73 -5.07
N HIS A 51 18.57 0.53 -5.17
CA HIS A 51 19.57 1.12 -4.30
C HIS A 51 19.14 2.53 -3.87
N ASP A 52 19.35 2.86 -2.61
CA ASP A 52 19.20 4.20 -2.07
C ASP A 52 20.36 4.52 -1.13
N ALA A 53 20.91 5.73 -1.21
CA ALA A 53 22.04 6.14 -0.40
C ALA A 53 21.71 6.26 1.09
N ALA A 54 20.43 6.54 1.43
CA ALA A 54 19.94 6.57 2.80
C ALA A 54 19.41 5.19 3.21
N TRP A 55 18.25 4.79 2.72
CA TRP A 55 17.66 3.47 2.92
C TRP A 55 16.52 3.19 1.94
N ILE A 56 16.26 1.91 1.66
CA ILE A 56 15.08 1.44 0.94
C ILE A 56 14.00 1.08 1.95
N GLY A 57 12.81 1.66 1.80
CA GLY A 57 11.68 1.43 2.70
C GLY A 57 10.35 1.75 2.04
N GLY A 58 9.37 2.08 2.84
CA GLY A 58 8.06 2.47 2.38
C GLY A 58 7.01 1.37 2.38
N PRO A 59 5.74 1.74 2.17
CA PRO A 59 4.62 0.80 2.20
C PRO A 59 4.78 -0.32 1.17
N GLY A 60 4.56 -1.57 1.60
CA GLY A 60 4.64 -2.74 0.72
C GLY A 60 6.04 -3.11 0.21
N ILE A 61 7.08 -2.35 0.59
CA ILE A 61 8.47 -2.61 0.22
C ILE A 61 9.20 -3.25 1.38
N SER A 62 9.09 -2.67 2.58
CA SER A 62 9.65 -3.22 3.80
C SER A 62 8.91 -2.67 5.02
N GLY A 63 8.84 -3.49 6.07
CA GLY A 63 8.45 -3.02 7.40
C GLY A 63 9.66 -2.68 8.26
N TRP A 64 9.41 -2.13 9.45
CA TRP A 64 10.43 -1.79 10.44
C TRP A 64 11.35 -2.97 10.81
N ASN A 65 10.82 -4.19 10.75
CA ASN A 65 11.53 -5.44 11.05
C ASN A 65 12.11 -6.11 9.79
N GLN A 66 12.35 -5.39 8.72
CA GLN A 66 12.83 -5.92 7.43
C GLN A 66 11.93 -7.05 6.89
N SER A 67 10.62 -6.97 7.08
CA SER A 67 9.67 -7.92 6.51
C SER A 67 9.75 -7.94 4.99
N GLN A 68 9.45 -9.10 4.41
CA GLN A 68 9.37 -9.27 2.96
C GLN A 68 8.41 -8.25 2.32
N GLY A 69 8.81 -7.67 1.21
CA GLY A 69 7.99 -6.77 0.41
C GLY A 69 6.82 -7.46 -0.28
N ALA A 70 5.87 -6.67 -0.76
CA ALA A 70 4.79 -7.17 -1.60
C ALA A 70 5.32 -7.44 -3.01
N LEU A 71 5.36 -8.71 -3.40
CA LEU A 71 5.82 -9.18 -4.70
C LEU A 71 5.23 -10.55 -5.02
N GLY A 72 5.25 -10.94 -6.29
CA GLY A 72 4.74 -12.24 -6.69
C GLY A 72 4.87 -12.50 -8.20
N TRP A 73 4.41 -13.66 -8.61
CA TRP A 73 4.38 -14.08 -10.01
C TRP A 73 3.21 -13.44 -10.75
N LEU A 74 3.38 -13.28 -12.07
CA LEU A 74 2.39 -12.70 -12.97
C LEU A 74 2.51 -13.32 -14.36
N GLU A 75 1.39 -13.34 -15.11
CA GLU A 75 1.35 -13.76 -16.51
C GLU A 75 1.87 -15.20 -16.74
N ASN A 76 1.38 -16.15 -15.93
CA ASN A 76 1.79 -17.56 -15.99
C ASN A 76 3.32 -17.70 -15.92
N ASP A 77 3.91 -17.12 -14.90
CA ASP A 77 5.35 -17.15 -14.59
C ASP A 77 6.28 -16.43 -15.60
N LYS A 78 5.71 -15.60 -16.52
CA LYS A 78 6.52 -14.84 -17.49
C LYS A 78 7.02 -13.50 -16.96
N SER A 79 6.40 -13.02 -15.89
CA SER A 79 6.70 -11.74 -15.24
C SER A 79 6.59 -11.86 -13.74
N ILE A 80 7.19 -10.92 -13.04
CA ILE A 80 6.97 -10.68 -11.62
C ILE A 80 6.33 -9.32 -11.41
N TRP A 81 5.61 -9.14 -10.31
CA TRP A 81 5.18 -7.84 -9.83
C TRP A 81 5.77 -7.55 -8.45
N TYR A 82 5.98 -6.30 -8.15
CA TYR A 82 6.53 -5.84 -6.86
C TYR A 82 6.25 -4.36 -6.66
N GLN A 83 6.44 -3.89 -5.41
CA GLN A 83 6.40 -2.46 -5.09
C GLN A 83 7.81 -1.89 -5.01
N SER A 84 7.97 -0.63 -5.44
CA SER A 84 9.20 0.15 -5.39
C SER A 84 8.88 1.63 -5.20
N GLU A 85 9.74 2.35 -4.48
CA GLU A 85 9.64 3.81 -4.26
C GLU A 85 10.59 4.63 -5.15
N GLU A 86 11.09 4.07 -6.22
CA GLU A 86 12.07 4.71 -7.11
C GLU A 86 11.66 6.07 -7.69
N THR A 87 10.37 6.39 -7.64
CA THR A 87 9.81 7.67 -8.10
C THR A 87 9.45 8.62 -6.95
N GLY A 88 9.87 8.31 -5.71
CA GLY A 88 9.54 9.07 -4.51
C GLY A 88 8.23 8.66 -3.83
N TYR A 89 7.46 7.74 -4.43
CA TYR A 89 6.26 7.14 -3.86
C TYR A 89 6.29 5.63 -4.10
N SER A 90 5.73 4.86 -3.17
CA SER A 90 5.59 3.42 -3.36
C SER A 90 4.54 3.12 -4.43
N HIS A 91 4.99 2.59 -5.55
CA HIS A 91 4.17 2.19 -6.68
C HIS A 91 4.32 0.72 -7.03
N LEU A 92 3.34 0.21 -7.75
CA LEU A 92 3.32 -1.17 -8.25
C LEU A 92 3.98 -1.23 -9.63
N TYR A 93 4.88 -2.20 -9.80
CA TYR A 93 5.62 -2.46 -11.03
C TYR A 93 5.44 -3.90 -11.48
N LYS A 94 5.57 -4.10 -12.79
CA LYS A 94 5.73 -5.40 -13.42
C LYS A 94 7.07 -5.45 -14.14
N LYS A 95 7.76 -6.60 -14.07
CA LYS A 95 9.00 -6.82 -14.80
C LYS A 95 9.00 -8.19 -15.49
N SER A 96 9.27 -8.21 -16.80
CA SER A 96 9.41 -9.43 -17.58
C SER A 96 10.70 -10.14 -17.21
N ILE A 97 10.65 -11.45 -17.00
CA ILE A 97 11.80 -12.28 -16.61
C ILE A 97 12.78 -12.45 -17.77
N SER A 98 12.28 -12.63 -18.98
CA SER A 98 13.13 -12.88 -20.17
C SER A 98 13.72 -11.60 -20.73
N LYS A 99 12.89 -10.55 -20.90
CA LYS A 99 13.28 -9.29 -21.52
C LYS A 99 13.78 -8.25 -20.52
N LEU A 100 13.62 -8.49 -19.22
CA LEU A 100 13.91 -7.57 -18.11
C LEU A 100 13.25 -6.18 -18.26
N LYS A 101 12.18 -6.11 -19.06
CA LYS A 101 11.41 -4.87 -19.28
C LYS A 101 10.57 -4.58 -18.06
N LYS A 102 10.84 -3.44 -17.42
CA LYS A 102 10.06 -2.89 -16.28
C LYS A 102 8.92 -2.02 -16.79
N THR A 103 7.77 -2.10 -16.16
CA THR A 103 6.58 -1.30 -16.47
C THR A 103 5.90 -0.89 -15.18
N ALA A 104 5.68 0.41 -14.97
CA ALA A 104 4.87 0.91 -13.87
C ALA A 104 3.39 0.56 -14.11
N LEU A 105 2.75 -0.03 -13.12
CA LEU A 105 1.32 -0.34 -13.11
C LEU A 105 0.50 0.77 -12.44
N THR A 106 1.12 1.48 -11.49
CA THR A 106 0.56 2.69 -10.87
C THR A 106 1.57 3.84 -10.96
N THR A 107 1.08 5.07 -11.04
CA THR A 107 1.90 6.29 -11.10
C THR A 107 1.15 7.46 -10.48
N GLY A 108 1.86 8.46 -9.98
CA GLY A 108 1.29 9.69 -9.43
C GLY A 108 1.84 10.04 -8.06
N SER A 109 1.31 11.12 -7.45
CA SER A 109 1.77 11.61 -6.15
C SER A 109 0.98 10.96 -5.00
N TYR A 110 1.07 9.65 -4.86
CA TYR A 110 0.40 8.87 -3.81
C TYR A 110 1.12 7.55 -3.56
N GLU A 111 0.85 6.95 -2.40
CA GLU A 111 1.40 5.67 -1.98
C GLU A 111 0.44 4.52 -2.27
N VAL A 112 0.92 3.45 -2.85
CA VAL A 112 0.28 2.12 -2.78
C VAL A 112 0.72 1.48 -1.47
N ARG A 113 -0.21 1.35 -0.50
CA ARG A 113 0.12 0.84 0.84
C ARG A 113 0.00 -0.66 0.96
N ASN A 114 -0.88 -1.25 0.16
CA ASN A 114 -1.06 -2.69 0.07
C ASN A 114 -1.49 -3.07 -1.33
N ALA A 115 -1.02 -4.20 -1.81
CA ALA A 115 -1.38 -4.78 -3.09
C ALA A 115 -1.61 -6.29 -2.93
N GLN A 116 -2.70 -6.77 -3.48
CA GLN A 116 -3.04 -8.19 -3.55
C GLN A 116 -3.50 -8.49 -4.98
N LEU A 117 -2.89 -9.49 -5.63
CA LEU A 117 -3.34 -9.96 -6.93
C LEU A 117 -4.64 -10.75 -6.78
N SER A 118 -5.60 -10.54 -7.68
CA SER A 118 -6.84 -11.33 -7.75
C SER A 118 -6.57 -12.77 -8.17
N ILE A 119 -7.49 -13.66 -7.83
CA ILE A 119 -7.38 -15.10 -8.16
C ILE A 119 -7.27 -15.33 -9.67
N ASP A 120 -8.00 -14.54 -10.47
CA ASP A 120 -7.94 -14.61 -11.93
C ASP A 120 -6.64 -14.06 -12.53
N GLY A 121 -5.76 -13.47 -11.69
CA GLY A 121 -4.50 -12.89 -12.12
C GLY A 121 -4.62 -11.68 -13.04
N ILE A 122 -5.79 -11.01 -13.10
CA ILE A 122 -6.05 -9.87 -14.01
C ILE A 122 -6.09 -8.53 -13.26
N ASN A 123 -6.52 -8.55 -12.01
CA ASN A 123 -6.71 -7.34 -11.21
C ASN A 123 -5.79 -7.33 -9.99
N PHE A 124 -5.48 -6.13 -9.51
CA PHE A 124 -4.95 -5.92 -8.18
C PHE A 124 -5.98 -5.22 -7.30
N TYR A 125 -6.11 -5.68 -6.08
CA TYR A 125 -6.80 -5.00 -5.00
C TYR A 125 -5.78 -4.15 -4.26
N LEU A 126 -5.98 -2.83 -4.26
CA LEU A 126 -5.03 -1.87 -3.74
C LEU A 126 -5.62 -1.06 -2.59
N THR A 127 -4.83 -0.86 -1.54
CA THR A 127 -5.08 0.21 -0.57
C THR A 127 -4.11 1.34 -0.86
N LEU A 128 -4.62 2.54 -1.11
CA LEU A 128 -3.79 3.70 -1.44
C LEU A 128 -4.37 5.01 -0.91
N ASN A 129 -3.53 6.07 -0.87
CA ASN A 129 -3.88 7.38 -0.35
C ASN A 129 -4.08 8.45 -1.45
N LYS A 130 -4.54 8.01 -2.64
CA LYS A 130 -4.64 8.87 -3.83
C LYS A 130 -5.48 10.13 -3.63
N LYS A 131 -6.61 10.03 -2.91
CA LYS A 131 -7.53 11.14 -2.68
C LYS A 131 -6.94 12.20 -1.76
N HIS A 132 -6.25 11.78 -0.72
CA HIS A 132 -5.62 12.66 0.28
C HIS A 132 -4.57 11.87 1.07
N PRO A 133 -3.39 12.45 1.40
CA PRO A 133 -2.32 11.74 2.12
C PRO A 133 -2.76 11.10 3.45
N GLY A 134 -3.72 11.69 4.15
CA GLY A 134 -4.29 11.19 5.39
C GLY A 134 -5.38 10.13 5.25
N ASN A 135 -5.86 9.85 4.04
CA ASN A 135 -6.91 8.87 3.78
C ASN A 135 -6.32 7.58 3.21
N ARG A 136 -7.03 6.48 3.38
CA ARG A 136 -6.69 5.19 2.79
C ARG A 136 -7.94 4.60 2.17
N GLY A 137 -8.06 4.68 0.84
CA GLY A 137 -9.15 4.08 0.10
C GLY A 137 -8.79 2.68 -0.42
N PHE A 138 -9.79 1.95 -0.85
CA PHE A 138 -9.67 0.63 -1.45
C PHE A 138 -10.11 0.66 -2.91
N TYR A 139 -9.29 0.09 -3.81
CA TYR A 139 -9.42 0.21 -5.26
C TYR A 139 -9.16 -1.11 -5.95
N HIS A 140 -9.76 -1.28 -7.13
CA HIS A 140 -9.39 -2.29 -8.11
C HIS A 140 -8.53 -1.65 -9.20
N LEU A 141 -7.45 -2.30 -9.56
CA LEU A 141 -6.62 -1.96 -10.70
C LEU A 141 -6.61 -3.11 -11.70
N ASN A 142 -7.16 -2.91 -12.90
CA ASN A 142 -6.86 -3.82 -14.00
C ASN A 142 -5.48 -3.47 -14.55
N TYR A 143 -4.49 -4.34 -14.33
CA TYR A 143 -3.11 -4.01 -14.64
C TYR A 143 -2.80 -4.01 -16.14
N LYS A 144 -3.63 -4.64 -16.97
CA LYS A 144 -3.48 -4.64 -18.43
C LYS A 144 -3.95 -3.33 -19.04
N THR A 145 -5.12 -2.86 -18.64
CA THR A 145 -5.71 -1.60 -19.13
C THR A 145 -5.26 -0.39 -18.32
N LYS A 146 -4.67 -0.61 -17.14
CA LYS A 146 -4.30 0.42 -16.13
C LYS A 146 -5.49 1.22 -15.61
N VAL A 147 -6.70 0.69 -15.73
CA VAL A 147 -7.91 1.31 -15.17
C VAL A 147 -7.93 1.06 -13.65
N LEU A 148 -7.88 2.14 -12.89
CA LEU A 148 -7.97 2.16 -11.44
C LEU A 148 -9.39 2.60 -11.03
N THR A 149 -10.14 1.71 -10.38
CA THR A 149 -11.54 1.90 -10.01
C THR A 149 -11.70 1.97 -8.50
N PRO A 150 -12.25 3.05 -7.92
CA PRO A 150 -12.51 3.13 -6.48
C PRO A 150 -13.65 2.19 -6.06
N ILE A 151 -13.47 1.49 -4.95
CA ILE A 151 -14.47 0.64 -4.30
C ILE A 151 -14.94 1.28 -2.99
N LEU A 152 -13.99 1.70 -2.14
CA LEU A 152 -14.23 2.42 -0.89
C LEU A 152 -13.34 3.67 -0.88
N GLU A 153 -13.94 4.87 -0.97
CA GLU A 153 -13.18 6.12 -1.14
C GLU A 153 -13.71 7.28 -0.27
N ASN A 154 -14.58 7.02 0.70
CA ASN A 154 -14.99 8.06 1.66
C ASN A 154 -13.81 8.51 2.50
N ASP A 155 -13.89 9.74 3.02
CA ASP A 155 -12.85 10.29 3.88
C ASP A 155 -12.66 9.43 5.13
N GLY A 156 -11.42 9.02 5.38
CA GLY A 156 -11.07 8.14 6.48
C GLY A 156 -10.09 7.05 6.07
N ASN A 157 -10.05 6.00 6.88
CA ASN A 157 -9.15 4.87 6.68
C ASN A 157 -9.91 3.56 6.63
N TYR A 158 -9.47 2.67 5.74
CA TYR A 158 -10.01 1.34 5.56
C TYR A 158 -8.96 0.28 5.81
N LYS A 159 -9.34 -0.82 6.49
CA LYS A 159 -8.59 -2.08 6.56
C LYS A 159 -9.48 -3.16 5.97
N VAL A 160 -9.18 -3.62 4.78
CA VAL A 160 -10.06 -4.49 3.99
C VAL A 160 -9.56 -5.93 4.00
N LYS A 161 -10.49 -6.87 4.12
CA LYS A 161 -10.32 -8.29 3.84
C LYS A 161 -11.32 -8.70 2.78
N ILE A 162 -10.85 -9.43 1.78
CA ILE A 162 -11.62 -9.90 0.65
C ILE A 162 -12.04 -11.34 0.92
N SER A 163 -13.29 -11.71 0.57
CA SER A 163 -13.76 -13.09 0.67
C SER A 163 -12.96 -14.03 -0.25
N PRO A 164 -12.90 -15.34 0.04
CA PRO A 164 -12.18 -16.28 -0.82
C PRO A 164 -12.68 -16.35 -2.27
N ASP A 165 -13.94 -16.06 -2.52
CA ASP A 165 -14.54 -15.99 -3.86
C ASP A 165 -14.47 -14.58 -4.48
N GLU A 166 -13.85 -13.63 -3.79
CA GLU A 166 -13.64 -12.23 -4.15
C GLU A 166 -14.94 -11.41 -4.39
N LYS A 167 -16.12 -11.94 -4.08
CA LYS A 167 -17.39 -11.24 -4.31
C LYS A 167 -17.78 -10.27 -3.22
N ASP A 168 -17.30 -10.50 -2.00
CA ASP A 168 -17.62 -9.73 -0.81
C ASP A 168 -16.35 -9.20 -0.13
N ILE A 169 -16.50 -8.12 0.60
CA ILE A 169 -15.45 -7.55 1.46
C ILE A 169 -15.99 -7.33 2.86
N ALA A 170 -15.16 -7.63 3.86
CA ALA A 170 -15.33 -7.16 5.22
C ALA A 170 -14.24 -6.12 5.51
N PHE A 171 -14.58 -5.03 6.18
CA PHE A 171 -13.61 -3.98 6.42
C PHE A 171 -13.86 -3.22 7.71
N LEU A 172 -12.77 -2.79 8.31
CA LEU A 172 -12.80 -1.77 9.35
C LEU A 172 -12.73 -0.39 8.70
N TYR A 173 -13.59 0.51 9.15
CA TYR A 173 -13.59 1.90 8.71
C TYR A 173 -13.58 2.85 9.91
N SER A 174 -12.73 3.88 9.83
CA SER A 174 -12.66 4.95 10.83
C SER A 174 -12.52 6.30 10.15
N THR A 175 -12.96 7.34 10.87
CA THR A 175 -12.75 8.74 10.49
C THR A 175 -12.09 9.49 11.63
N MET A 176 -11.90 10.80 11.49
CA MET A 176 -11.33 11.63 12.56
C MET A 176 -12.17 11.63 13.85
N ASN A 177 -13.49 11.44 13.73
CA ASN A 177 -14.45 11.51 14.84
C ASN A 177 -15.23 10.19 15.01
N GLN A 178 -14.75 9.12 14.41
CA GLN A 178 -15.35 7.79 14.50
C GLN A 178 -14.26 6.75 14.68
N PRO A 179 -14.29 5.97 15.77
CA PRO A 179 -13.40 4.84 15.96
C PRO A 179 -13.64 3.77 14.88
N TRP A 180 -12.78 2.76 14.86
CA TRP A 180 -12.91 1.63 13.95
C TRP A 180 -14.22 0.89 14.21
N GLU A 181 -15.01 0.74 13.16
CA GLU A 181 -16.22 -0.07 13.13
C GLU A 181 -16.14 -1.08 12.00
N LEU A 182 -16.74 -2.25 12.20
CA LEU A 182 -16.78 -3.32 11.20
C LEU A 182 -17.96 -3.12 10.25
N TYR A 183 -17.67 -3.30 8.97
CA TYR A 183 -18.64 -3.23 7.88
C TYR A 183 -18.46 -4.42 6.92
N THR A 184 -19.48 -4.69 6.14
CA THR A 184 -19.42 -5.57 4.99
C THR A 184 -20.06 -4.92 3.77
N SER A 185 -19.66 -5.35 2.58
CA SER A 185 -20.18 -4.85 1.31
C SER A 185 -19.86 -5.84 0.18
N LYS A 186 -20.56 -5.72 -0.96
CA LYS A 186 -20.11 -6.36 -2.20
C LYS A 186 -18.82 -5.71 -2.69
N ASN A 187 -17.91 -6.52 -3.24
CA ASN A 187 -16.61 -6.10 -3.77
C ASN A 187 -16.76 -5.48 -5.17
N LYS A 188 -17.52 -4.41 -5.28
CA LYS A 188 -17.77 -3.66 -6.51
C LYS A 188 -18.01 -2.18 -6.26
N PRO A 189 -17.82 -1.31 -7.26
CA PRO A 189 -18.09 0.13 -7.13
C PRO A 189 -19.53 0.39 -6.71
N ASN A 190 -19.72 1.44 -5.91
CA ASN A 190 -21.02 1.94 -5.47
C ASN A 190 -21.88 0.92 -4.71
N ALA A 191 -21.27 -0.14 -4.17
CA ALA A 191 -22.00 -1.11 -3.36
C ALA A 191 -22.37 -0.49 -2.01
N LYS A 192 -23.60 -0.77 -1.55
CA LYS A 192 -24.06 -0.34 -0.22
C LYS A 192 -23.30 -1.12 0.86
N SER A 193 -22.72 -0.39 1.80
CA SER A 193 -22.08 -0.98 2.96
C SER A 193 -23.06 -1.16 4.10
N LEU A 194 -22.96 -2.30 4.79
CA LEU A 194 -23.72 -2.61 6.01
C LEU A 194 -22.76 -2.51 7.21
N LYS A 195 -23.10 -1.63 8.16
CA LYS A 195 -22.39 -1.52 9.43
C LYS A 195 -22.81 -2.67 10.35
N LEU A 196 -21.84 -3.39 10.90
CA LEU A 196 -22.04 -4.57 11.75
C LEU A 196 -21.80 -4.31 13.24
N THR A 197 -21.00 -3.31 13.60
CA THR A 197 -20.68 -3.00 15.00
C THR A 197 -21.01 -1.56 15.36
N ASN A 198 -21.26 -1.32 16.66
CA ASN A 198 -21.41 -0.01 17.25
C ASN A 198 -20.65 0.02 18.57
N SER A 199 -19.34 0.32 18.50
CA SER A 199 -18.42 0.24 19.64
C SER A 199 -18.38 1.51 20.48
N LYS A 200 -19.11 2.57 20.09
CA LYS A 200 -19.09 3.85 20.79
C LYS A 200 -19.85 3.76 22.12
N SER A 201 -19.21 4.17 23.21
CA SER A 201 -19.90 4.35 24.48
C SER A 201 -20.85 5.55 24.44
N GLU A 202 -21.82 5.61 25.37
CA GLU A 202 -22.71 6.76 25.53
C GLU A 202 -21.94 8.04 25.78
N GLN A 203 -20.89 8.00 26.61
CA GLN A 203 -19.99 9.13 26.88
C GLN A 203 -19.29 9.62 25.60
N PHE A 204 -18.82 8.69 24.74
CA PHE A 204 -18.22 9.06 23.46
C PHE A 204 -19.22 9.74 22.53
N ILE A 205 -20.47 9.26 22.49
CA ILE A 205 -21.56 9.84 21.66
C ILE A 205 -21.97 11.21 22.18
N ALA A 206 -22.04 11.37 23.50
CA ALA A 206 -22.42 12.63 24.14
C ALA A 206 -21.34 13.72 24.00
N TYR A 207 -20.09 13.37 23.75
CA TYR A 207 -19.03 14.34 23.61
C TYR A 207 -19.11 15.09 22.27
N ASN A 208 -19.01 16.42 22.32
CA ASN A 208 -19.05 17.25 21.11
C ASN A 208 -17.68 17.26 20.38
N TRP A 209 -17.41 16.21 19.63
CA TRP A 209 -16.17 16.05 18.86
C TRP A 209 -16.03 17.13 17.80
N ARG A 210 -14.95 17.89 17.87
CA ARG A 210 -14.64 18.90 16.86
C ARG A 210 -14.09 18.25 15.60
N LYS A 211 -14.65 18.64 14.47
CA LYS A 211 -14.11 18.24 13.17
C LYS A 211 -12.99 19.21 12.77
N PRO A 212 -11.76 18.74 12.51
CA PRO A 212 -10.69 19.63 12.07
C PRO A 212 -10.96 20.12 10.65
N SER A 213 -10.45 21.31 10.35
CA SER A 213 -10.35 21.81 8.97
C SER A 213 -9.09 21.24 8.32
N LEU A 214 -9.21 20.81 7.05
CA LEU A 214 -8.05 20.48 6.22
C LEU A 214 -7.57 21.77 5.56
N MET A 215 -6.28 22.04 5.63
CA MET A 215 -5.65 23.17 4.97
C MET A 215 -4.29 22.75 4.39
N GLN A 216 -3.74 23.61 3.57
CA GLN A 216 -2.39 23.47 3.05
C GLN A 216 -1.62 24.76 3.32
N PHE A 217 -0.35 24.64 3.62
CA PHE A 217 0.57 25.76 3.67
C PHE A 217 1.84 25.45 2.88
N LYS A 218 2.58 26.47 2.51
CA LYS A 218 3.85 26.33 1.79
C LYS A 218 4.98 26.03 2.78
N GLY A 219 5.72 24.95 2.53
CA GLY A 219 7.02 24.71 3.13
C GLY A 219 8.11 25.65 2.57
N ASN A 220 9.31 25.60 3.15
CA ASN A 220 10.44 26.43 2.71
C ASN A 220 10.87 26.13 1.25
N ASP A 221 10.58 24.93 0.76
CA ASP A 221 10.83 24.46 -0.61
C ASP A 221 9.65 24.72 -1.58
N ASN A 222 8.67 25.54 -1.17
CA ASN A 222 7.40 25.78 -1.87
C ASN A 222 6.51 24.56 -2.07
N VAL A 223 6.80 23.41 -1.47
CA VAL A 223 5.94 22.25 -1.48
C VAL A 223 4.71 22.49 -0.60
N ASN A 224 3.53 22.09 -1.09
CA ASN A 224 2.30 22.17 -0.31
C ASN A 224 2.31 21.10 0.78
N VAL A 225 2.28 21.52 2.04
CA VAL A 225 2.20 20.65 3.21
C VAL A 225 0.74 20.57 3.67
N PRO A 226 0.09 19.40 3.62
CA PRO A 226 -1.26 19.24 4.15
C PRO A 226 -1.25 19.25 5.66
N ALA A 227 -2.19 19.98 6.27
CA ALA A 227 -2.33 20.11 7.71
C ALA A 227 -3.77 19.95 8.17
N ARG A 228 -3.94 19.56 9.44
CA ARG A 228 -5.23 19.54 10.14
C ARG A 228 -5.22 20.57 11.24
N VAL A 229 -6.24 21.42 11.26
CA VAL A 229 -6.37 22.49 12.26
C VAL A 229 -7.63 22.28 13.08
N TYR A 230 -7.48 22.09 14.37
CA TYR A 230 -8.56 22.10 15.34
C TYR A 230 -8.68 23.50 15.94
N LYS A 231 -9.77 24.20 15.69
CA LYS A 231 -10.01 25.55 16.24
C LYS A 231 -10.89 25.47 17.49
N PRO A 232 -10.58 26.21 18.56
CA PRO A 232 -11.48 26.34 19.66
C PRO A 232 -12.80 27.06 19.27
N SER A 233 -13.84 27.03 20.11
CA SER A 233 -14.98 27.94 19.95
C SER A 233 -14.50 29.37 20.14
N LYS A 234 -15.23 30.37 19.59
CA LYS A 234 -14.89 31.79 19.80
C LYS A 234 -14.78 32.16 21.28
N GLU A 235 -15.68 31.63 22.11
CA GLU A 235 -15.74 31.87 23.55
C GLU A 235 -14.60 31.20 24.34
N GLY A 236 -14.02 30.11 23.82
CA GLY A 236 -12.95 29.38 24.48
C GLY A 236 -11.55 29.67 23.91
N SER A 237 -11.41 30.67 23.04
CA SER A 237 -10.13 31.01 22.44
C SER A 237 -9.35 31.97 23.32
N ASN A 238 -8.16 31.54 23.74
CA ASN A 238 -7.20 32.39 24.48
C ASN A 238 -5.98 32.78 23.61
N GLY A 239 -6.01 32.52 22.30
CA GLY A 239 -4.93 32.82 21.39
C GLY A 239 -3.76 31.82 21.43
N ALA A 240 -3.77 30.81 22.30
CA ALA A 240 -2.72 29.78 22.34
C ALA A 240 -2.86 28.82 21.17
N GLY A 241 -1.71 28.40 20.60
CA GLY A 241 -1.59 27.39 19.57
C GLY A 241 -0.70 26.23 20.03
N ILE A 242 -1.06 25.02 19.67
CA ILE A 242 -0.23 23.80 19.83
C ILE A 242 0.06 23.28 18.42
N ILE A 243 1.35 23.05 18.13
CA ILE A 243 1.83 22.54 16.84
C ILE A 243 2.33 21.10 17.03
#